data_0a01a186e1ea8b50b9ede86bf5c3a1bd
#
_entry.id   0a01a186e1ea8b50b9ede86bf5c3a1bd
#
_cell.length_a   1.000
_cell.length_b   1.000
_cell.length_c   1.000
_cell.angle_alpha   90.00
_cell.angle_beta   90.00
_cell.angle_gamma   90.00
#
_symmetry.space_group_name_H-M   'P 1'
#
loop_
_entity.id
_entity.type
_entity.pdbx_description
1 polymer ?
#
loop_
_entity_poly.entity_id
_entity_poly.type
_entity_poly.pdbx_seq_one_letter_code
_entity_poly.pdbx_strand_id
1 'polypeptide(L)'
;MMDGNDQSEDILQSSYQYGTSAVDHSSRSQQLRTFLFGFPLHNSLAPLLHAKLFEGLSIPWTYSPMETQDASKFIPSLKVADVIGCAVTMPYKVSMMSAVDDVTDEAKVIGAINTVFIRKGADRSLRYIGTNTDCIGVREAFLQNFPDVLKISTGKPGLVLGGGGACRSSIYALWKWLGASKIYLVNRLESEVTDVIQSLKSAGFRGELIHVSSVEMAEILESPALVVGTIPDFPPKEEGEITARNIVEEFLSRKEKGYVLEMCYHPKPRTEFFEIAVAAGWKVLYGTEAMIYQGVAQQVLWTELPLEKFNLEDVKQVIADIVDKP
;
A
#
# COMPACT_ATOMS: atom_id res chain seq x y z
N MET A 1 2.64 -18.19 25.98
CA MET A 1 3.81 -17.40 25.63
C MET A 1 4.05 -17.69 24.16
N MET A 2 3.57 -16.81 23.28
CA MET A 2 3.95 -16.83 21.86
C MET A 2 5.19 -15.96 21.78
N ASP A 3 6.28 -16.54 21.30
CA ASP A 3 7.55 -15.85 21.12
C ASP A 3 7.35 -14.69 20.15
N GLY A 4 7.59 -13.48 20.65
CA GLY A 4 7.50 -12.25 19.89
C GLY A 4 8.72 -12.06 18.97
N ASN A 5 8.91 -12.99 18.06
CA ASN A 5 9.89 -12.91 17.00
C ASN A 5 9.24 -13.32 15.68
N ASP A 6 8.11 -12.67 15.34
CA ASP A 6 7.62 -12.66 13.97
C ASP A 6 8.49 -11.68 13.21
N GLN A 7 9.60 -12.20 12.73
CA GLN A 7 10.51 -11.55 11.81
C GLN A 7 9.63 -11.05 10.66
N SER A 8 9.66 -9.76 10.41
CA SER A 8 9.20 -9.21 9.13
C SER A 8 9.70 -10.15 8.05
N GLU A 9 8.79 -10.91 7.41
CA GLU A 9 9.14 -11.85 6.34
C GLU A 9 10.10 -11.09 5.43
N ASP A 10 11.34 -11.54 5.34
CA ASP A 10 12.35 -10.85 4.55
C ASP A 10 11.90 -10.90 3.09
N ILE A 11 11.29 -9.82 2.65
CA ILE A 11 10.73 -9.69 1.30
C ILE A 11 11.76 -10.01 0.22
N LEU A 12 13.05 -9.73 0.51
CA LEU A 12 14.14 -10.05 -0.41
C LEU A 12 14.34 -11.57 -0.48
N GLN A 13 14.45 -12.24 0.66
CA GLN A 13 14.66 -13.69 0.70
C GLN A 13 13.48 -14.45 0.11
N SER A 14 12.25 -14.07 0.46
CA SER A 14 11.04 -14.68 -0.11
C SER A 14 10.94 -14.48 -1.63
N SER A 15 11.49 -13.38 -2.17
CA SER A 15 11.47 -13.11 -3.61
C SER A 15 12.30 -14.11 -4.43
N TYR A 16 13.30 -14.76 -3.83
CA TYR A 16 14.14 -15.72 -4.54
C TYR A 16 13.46 -17.07 -4.83
N GLN A 17 12.28 -17.33 -4.27
CA GLN A 17 11.46 -18.47 -4.70
C GLN A 17 11.01 -18.37 -6.17
N TYR A 18 10.99 -17.17 -6.74
CA TYR A 18 10.61 -16.92 -8.14
C TYR A 18 11.77 -16.99 -9.14
N GLY A 19 12.99 -17.15 -8.66
CA GLY A 19 14.20 -17.24 -9.48
C GLY A 19 15.42 -16.66 -8.76
N THR A 20 16.56 -16.70 -9.43
CA THR A 20 17.82 -16.16 -8.90
C THR A 20 17.92 -14.65 -9.16
N SER A 21 18.91 -14.00 -8.55
CA SER A 21 19.20 -12.58 -8.71
C SER A 21 19.25 -12.16 -10.19
N ALA A 22 18.56 -11.07 -10.50
CA ALA A 22 18.67 -10.38 -11.79
C ALA A 22 19.73 -9.27 -11.76
N VAL A 23 20.13 -8.82 -10.56
CA VAL A 23 21.08 -7.73 -10.32
C VAL A 23 22.38 -8.31 -9.78
N ASP A 24 23.49 -8.03 -10.43
CA ASP A 24 24.83 -8.35 -9.94
C ASP A 24 25.55 -7.09 -9.42
N HIS A 25 26.77 -7.27 -8.92
CA HIS A 25 27.55 -6.17 -8.40
C HIS A 25 27.85 -5.10 -9.47
N SER A 26 28.05 -5.51 -10.72
CA SER A 26 28.31 -4.60 -11.86
C SER A 26 27.05 -3.81 -12.25
N SER A 27 25.88 -4.39 -12.12
CA SER A 27 24.60 -3.74 -12.43
C SER A 27 24.37 -2.47 -11.58
N ARG A 28 24.84 -2.46 -10.32
CA ARG A 28 24.69 -1.31 -9.42
C ARG A 28 25.49 -0.09 -9.84
N SER A 29 26.53 -0.25 -10.67
CA SER A 29 27.33 0.85 -11.24
C SER A 29 26.86 1.31 -12.61
N GLN A 30 25.92 0.59 -13.23
CA GLN A 30 25.34 0.94 -14.53
C GLN A 30 24.18 1.94 -14.34
N GLN A 31 23.85 2.68 -15.38
CA GLN A 31 22.67 3.53 -15.41
C GLN A 31 21.43 2.68 -15.76
N LEU A 32 20.79 2.14 -14.73
CA LEU A 32 19.53 1.42 -14.87
C LEU A 32 18.36 2.29 -14.45
N ARG A 33 17.16 1.85 -14.76
CA ARG A 33 15.96 2.62 -14.45
C ARG A 33 14.79 1.77 -13.99
N THR A 34 13.96 2.41 -13.21
CA THR A 34 12.63 1.97 -12.85
C THR A 34 11.62 3.05 -13.23
N PHE A 35 10.34 2.74 -13.26
CA PHE A 35 9.31 3.73 -13.59
C PHE A 35 8.01 3.49 -12.81
N LEU A 36 7.17 4.53 -12.74
CA LEU A 36 5.80 4.44 -12.23
C LEU A 36 4.84 4.39 -13.42
N PHE A 37 4.12 3.30 -13.56
CA PHE A 37 3.10 3.11 -14.58
C PHE A 37 1.70 3.42 -14.04
N GLY A 38 0.99 4.38 -14.65
CA GLY A 38 -0.35 4.76 -14.22
C GLY A 38 -0.87 6.03 -14.88
N PHE A 39 -2.03 6.52 -14.40
CA PHE A 39 -2.65 7.76 -14.87
C PHE A 39 -3.74 8.24 -13.88
N PRO A 40 -3.77 9.52 -13.49
CA PRO A 40 -2.71 10.53 -13.66
C PRO A 40 -1.57 10.37 -12.65
N LEU A 41 -0.37 10.90 -12.94
CA LEU A 41 0.82 10.74 -12.10
C LEU A 41 1.39 12.05 -11.54
N HIS A 42 0.89 13.21 -11.97
CA HIS A 42 1.46 14.53 -11.68
C HIS A 42 1.58 14.90 -10.20
N ASN A 43 0.82 14.21 -9.33
CA ASN A 43 0.83 14.46 -7.88
C ASN A 43 1.65 13.44 -7.08
N SER A 44 2.31 12.48 -7.74
CA SER A 44 3.02 11.41 -7.04
C SER A 44 4.34 11.90 -6.44
N LEU A 45 4.55 11.66 -5.14
CA LEU A 45 5.84 11.89 -4.47
C LEU A 45 6.83 10.72 -4.66
N ALA A 46 6.41 9.62 -5.30
CA ALA A 46 7.26 8.46 -5.52
C ALA A 46 8.56 8.77 -6.30
N PRO A 47 8.56 9.63 -7.35
CA PRO A 47 9.81 9.99 -8.02
C PRO A 47 10.85 10.63 -7.09
N LEU A 48 10.42 11.52 -6.20
CA LEU A 48 11.30 12.13 -5.21
C LEU A 48 11.82 11.10 -4.19
N LEU A 49 10.91 10.28 -3.65
CA LEU A 49 11.26 9.20 -2.73
C LEU A 49 12.36 8.31 -3.30
N HIS A 50 12.13 7.75 -4.49
CA HIS A 50 13.08 6.83 -5.11
C HIS A 50 14.40 7.50 -5.50
N ALA A 51 14.38 8.76 -5.96
CA ALA A 51 15.59 9.52 -6.23
C ALA A 51 16.46 9.64 -4.97
N LYS A 52 15.85 9.95 -3.82
CA LYS A 52 16.56 10.05 -2.54
C LYS A 52 17.10 8.70 -2.05
N LEU A 53 16.35 7.63 -2.24
CA LEU A 53 16.80 6.28 -1.88
C LEU A 53 18.00 5.84 -2.75
N PHE A 54 17.99 6.09 -4.05
CA PHE A 54 19.13 5.82 -4.93
C PHE A 54 20.35 6.68 -4.60
N GLU A 55 20.13 7.97 -4.31
CA GLU A 55 21.21 8.90 -3.87
C GLU A 55 21.89 8.39 -2.60
N GLY A 56 21.11 8.01 -1.58
CA GLY A 56 21.61 7.47 -0.30
C GLY A 56 22.43 6.18 -0.46
N LEU A 57 22.12 5.38 -1.47
CA LEU A 57 22.86 4.16 -1.80
C LEU A 57 24.05 4.41 -2.74
N SER A 58 24.23 5.62 -3.26
CA SER A 58 25.21 5.95 -4.31
C SER A 58 25.03 5.07 -5.57
N ILE A 59 23.80 4.74 -5.92
CA ILE A 59 23.44 3.94 -7.11
C ILE A 59 22.93 4.90 -8.20
N PRO A 60 23.52 4.89 -9.43
CA PRO A 60 23.16 5.81 -10.50
C PRO A 60 21.87 5.42 -11.26
N TRP A 61 20.91 4.85 -10.55
CA TRP A 61 19.63 4.46 -11.12
C TRP A 61 18.63 5.59 -11.06
N THR A 62 17.62 5.51 -11.91
CA THR A 62 16.58 6.54 -11.98
C THR A 62 15.18 5.93 -11.82
N TYR A 63 14.28 6.77 -11.34
CA TYR A 63 12.86 6.45 -11.29
C TYR A 63 12.08 7.59 -11.95
N SER A 64 11.27 7.27 -12.93
CA SER A 64 10.54 8.27 -13.71
C SER A 64 9.05 7.92 -13.86
N PRO A 65 8.14 8.91 -13.93
CA PRO A 65 6.74 8.63 -14.25
C PRO A 65 6.61 8.19 -15.72
N MET A 66 5.81 7.14 -15.93
CA MET A 66 5.31 6.73 -17.24
C MET A 66 3.80 6.91 -17.26
N GLU A 67 3.38 8.15 -17.48
CA GLU A 67 1.98 8.51 -17.49
C GLU A 67 1.33 8.11 -18.81
N THR A 68 0.36 7.20 -18.75
CA THR A 68 -0.35 6.73 -19.95
C THR A 68 -1.71 6.12 -19.60
N GLN A 69 -2.68 6.29 -20.52
CA GLN A 69 -3.94 5.56 -20.51
C GLN A 69 -3.90 4.28 -21.37
N ASP A 70 -2.80 4.03 -22.04
CA ASP A 70 -2.61 2.88 -22.91
C ASP A 70 -1.93 1.72 -22.16
N ALA A 71 -2.75 0.78 -21.68
CA ALA A 71 -2.28 -0.42 -20.98
C ALA A 71 -1.34 -1.30 -21.82
N SER A 72 -1.42 -1.23 -23.15
CA SER A 72 -0.58 -2.06 -24.02
C SER A 72 0.91 -1.71 -23.97
N LYS A 73 1.26 -0.52 -23.49
CA LYS A 73 2.64 -0.07 -23.31
C LYS A 73 3.34 -0.73 -22.12
N PHE A 74 2.62 -1.36 -21.19
CA PHE A 74 3.16 -1.88 -19.94
C PHE A 74 4.29 -2.89 -20.17
N ILE A 75 3.99 -4.02 -20.81
CA ILE A 75 4.98 -5.08 -21.05
C ILE A 75 6.14 -4.65 -21.96
N PRO A 76 5.91 -3.95 -23.10
CA PRO A 76 7.02 -3.44 -23.89
C PRO A 76 7.98 -2.55 -23.10
N SER A 77 7.46 -1.71 -22.19
CA SER A 77 8.28 -0.82 -21.37
C SER A 77 9.12 -1.57 -20.34
N LEU A 78 8.59 -2.66 -19.76
CA LEU A 78 9.33 -3.51 -18.83
C LEU A 78 10.47 -4.28 -19.51
N LYS A 79 10.32 -4.64 -20.79
CA LYS A 79 11.29 -5.45 -21.54
C LYS A 79 12.44 -4.65 -22.17
N VAL A 80 12.54 -3.36 -21.86
CA VAL A 80 13.69 -2.55 -22.29
C VAL A 80 14.91 -2.93 -21.45
N ALA A 81 16.07 -3.08 -22.10
CA ALA A 81 17.25 -3.72 -21.51
C ALA A 81 17.81 -3.07 -20.25
N ASP A 82 17.59 -1.76 -20.06
CA ASP A 82 18.04 -0.99 -18.90
C ASP A 82 16.97 -0.88 -17.79
N VAL A 83 15.81 -1.51 -17.96
CA VAL A 83 14.73 -1.52 -16.98
C VAL A 83 14.85 -2.74 -16.07
N ILE A 84 14.82 -2.50 -14.75
CA ILE A 84 14.95 -3.54 -13.72
C ILE A 84 13.68 -3.79 -12.93
N GLY A 85 12.61 -3.09 -13.24
CA GLY A 85 11.32 -3.21 -12.59
C GLY A 85 10.49 -1.95 -12.71
N CYS A 86 9.29 -1.98 -12.17
CA CYS A 86 8.43 -0.80 -12.14
C CYS A 86 7.47 -0.83 -10.95
N ALA A 87 6.98 0.35 -10.60
CA ALA A 87 5.78 0.51 -9.80
C ALA A 87 4.54 0.59 -10.70
N VAL A 88 3.40 0.12 -10.19
CA VAL A 88 2.10 0.19 -10.85
C VAL A 88 1.11 0.91 -9.94
N THR A 89 0.42 1.91 -10.48
CA THR A 89 -0.62 2.61 -9.74
C THR A 89 -1.95 2.62 -10.49
N MET A 90 -2.92 3.34 -9.97
CA MET A 90 -4.24 3.50 -10.57
C MET A 90 -4.13 3.92 -12.05
N PRO A 91 -4.99 3.38 -12.93
CA PRO A 91 -6.05 2.40 -12.66
C PRO A 91 -5.60 0.93 -12.84
N TYR A 92 -4.30 0.65 -12.95
CA TYR A 92 -3.75 -0.59 -13.50
C TYR A 92 -3.42 -1.69 -12.50
N LYS A 93 -3.47 -1.43 -11.17
CA LYS A 93 -3.04 -2.40 -10.13
C LYS A 93 -3.68 -3.78 -10.24
N VAL A 94 -4.95 -3.85 -10.65
CA VAL A 94 -5.68 -5.12 -10.82
C VAL A 94 -5.41 -5.72 -12.21
N SER A 95 -5.57 -4.93 -13.27
CA SER A 95 -5.50 -5.42 -14.65
C SER A 95 -4.11 -5.90 -15.06
N MET A 96 -3.05 -5.36 -14.48
CA MET A 96 -1.67 -5.76 -14.82
C MET A 96 -1.23 -7.08 -14.18
N MET A 97 -2.01 -7.67 -13.28
CA MET A 97 -1.68 -8.99 -12.70
C MET A 97 -1.56 -10.09 -13.76
N SER A 98 -2.40 -10.05 -14.77
CA SER A 98 -2.37 -11.05 -15.86
C SER A 98 -1.28 -10.81 -16.91
N ALA A 99 -0.60 -9.68 -16.83
CA ALA A 99 0.42 -9.29 -17.81
C ALA A 99 1.84 -9.70 -17.40
N VAL A 100 2.07 -10.09 -16.15
CA VAL A 100 3.36 -10.54 -15.62
C VAL A 100 3.48 -12.07 -15.64
N ASP A 101 4.72 -12.59 -15.50
CA ASP A 101 4.97 -14.04 -15.60
C ASP A 101 4.54 -14.81 -14.35
N ASP A 102 4.56 -14.17 -13.17
CA ASP A 102 4.08 -14.73 -11.92
C ASP A 102 3.66 -13.60 -10.96
N VAL A 103 2.92 -13.96 -9.92
CA VAL A 103 2.44 -13.02 -8.89
C VAL A 103 2.70 -13.63 -7.52
N THR A 104 3.20 -12.83 -6.57
CA THR A 104 3.45 -13.31 -5.20
C THR A 104 2.15 -13.73 -4.51
N ASP A 105 2.26 -14.60 -3.51
CA ASP A 105 1.09 -15.16 -2.83
C ASP A 105 0.25 -14.07 -2.14
N GLU A 106 0.90 -13.05 -1.56
CA GLU A 106 0.21 -11.89 -0.99
C GLU A 106 -0.57 -11.14 -2.07
N ALA A 107 0.06 -10.85 -3.20
CA ALA A 107 -0.59 -10.11 -4.28
C ALA A 107 -1.71 -10.92 -4.94
N LYS A 108 -1.62 -12.26 -5.00
CA LYS A 108 -2.72 -13.13 -5.42
C LYS A 108 -3.94 -12.97 -4.51
N VAL A 109 -3.72 -13.03 -3.19
CA VAL A 109 -4.80 -12.86 -2.21
C VAL A 109 -5.38 -11.45 -2.26
N ILE A 110 -4.55 -10.42 -2.34
CA ILE A 110 -4.96 -9.01 -2.45
C ILE A 110 -5.75 -8.77 -3.75
N GLY A 111 -5.39 -9.47 -4.82
CA GLY A 111 -5.97 -9.27 -6.14
C GLY A 111 -5.53 -7.97 -6.82
N ALA A 112 -4.33 -7.46 -6.47
CA ALA A 112 -3.73 -6.26 -7.06
C ALA A 112 -2.22 -6.26 -6.89
N ILE A 113 -1.50 -5.76 -7.88
CA ILE A 113 -0.05 -5.48 -7.81
C ILE A 113 0.19 -3.98 -7.84
N ASN A 114 1.22 -3.52 -7.11
CA ASN A 114 1.75 -2.16 -7.23
C ASN A 114 3.21 -2.14 -7.63
N THR A 115 3.85 -3.30 -7.75
CA THR A 115 5.28 -3.46 -7.99
C THR A 115 5.53 -4.64 -8.91
N VAL A 116 6.45 -4.48 -9.85
CA VAL A 116 7.05 -5.57 -10.62
C VAL A 116 8.55 -5.57 -10.39
N PHE A 117 9.09 -6.73 -10.04
CA PHE A 117 10.52 -6.97 -9.93
C PHE A 117 10.95 -8.13 -10.85
N ILE A 118 12.24 -8.22 -11.12
CA ILE A 118 12.78 -9.20 -12.08
C ILE A 118 13.60 -10.25 -11.33
N ARG A 119 13.45 -11.51 -11.75
CA ARG A 119 14.33 -12.63 -11.36
C ARG A 119 14.75 -13.42 -12.59
N LYS A 120 15.84 -14.16 -12.51
CA LYS A 120 16.30 -15.09 -13.57
C LYS A 120 15.77 -16.49 -13.31
N GLY A 121 15.07 -17.04 -14.29
CA GLY A 121 14.64 -18.44 -14.30
C GLY A 121 15.81 -19.42 -14.40
N ALA A 122 15.53 -20.72 -14.26
CA ALA A 122 16.55 -21.77 -14.39
C ALA A 122 17.20 -21.81 -15.79
N ASP A 123 16.46 -21.40 -16.81
CA ASP A 123 16.91 -21.25 -18.20
C ASP A 123 17.63 -19.92 -18.45
N ARG A 124 17.86 -19.11 -17.40
CA ARG A 124 18.41 -17.76 -17.43
C ARG A 124 17.53 -16.71 -18.12
N SER A 125 16.31 -17.02 -18.49
CA SER A 125 15.36 -16.03 -18.97
C SER A 125 14.96 -15.05 -17.84
N LEU A 126 14.65 -13.82 -18.21
CA LEU A 126 14.11 -12.85 -17.26
C LEU A 126 12.63 -13.15 -16.99
N ARG A 127 12.26 -13.21 -15.72
CA ARG A 127 10.90 -13.38 -15.26
C ARG A 127 10.45 -12.11 -14.56
N TYR A 128 9.29 -11.61 -14.91
CA TYR A 128 8.66 -10.41 -14.37
C TYR A 128 7.63 -10.83 -13.32
N ILE A 129 7.90 -10.51 -12.07
CA ILE A 129 7.10 -10.96 -10.92
C ILE A 129 6.33 -9.78 -10.34
N GLY A 130 5.00 -9.89 -10.33
CA GLY A 130 4.12 -8.91 -9.69
C GLY A 130 4.00 -9.12 -8.19
N THR A 131 4.06 -8.04 -7.41
CA THR A 131 3.82 -8.08 -5.97
C THR A 131 3.06 -6.85 -5.49
N ASN A 132 2.65 -6.87 -4.21
CA ASN A 132 1.98 -5.74 -3.60
C ASN A 132 2.77 -5.25 -2.38
N THR A 133 3.45 -4.11 -2.52
CA THR A 133 4.16 -3.47 -1.42
C THR A 133 3.30 -2.45 -0.66
N ASP A 134 2.10 -2.10 -1.15
CA ASP A 134 1.20 -1.21 -0.41
C ASP A 134 0.78 -1.82 0.92
N CYS A 135 0.53 -3.14 0.98
CA CYS A 135 0.19 -3.80 2.23
C CYS A 135 1.35 -3.76 3.25
N ILE A 136 2.60 -3.79 2.79
CA ILE A 136 3.78 -3.57 3.62
C ILE A 136 3.81 -2.11 4.12
N GLY A 137 3.51 -1.16 3.22
CA GLY A 137 3.41 0.25 3.58
C GLY A 137 2.41 0.50 4.71
N VAL A 138 1.23 -0.09 4.63
CA VAL A 138 0.20 0.01 5.68
C VAL A 138 0.69 -0.63 6.98
N ARG A 139 1.25 -1.85 6.92
CA ARG A 139 1.80 -2.53 8.10
C ARG A 139 2.83 -1.68 8.81
N GLU A 140 3.86 -1.25 8.10
CA GLU A 140 4.98 -0.51 8.67
C GLU A 140 4.57 0.89 9.15
N ALA A 141 3.65 1.57 8.45
CA ALA A 141 3.14 2.85 8.92
C ALA A 141 2.59 2.72 10.36
N PHE A 142 1.82 1.68 10.65
CA PHE A 142 1.31 1.47 12.00
C PHE A 142 2.39 0.99 12.98
N LEU A 143 3.18 -0.02 12.63
CA LEU A 143 4.16 -0.62 13.54
C LEU A 143 5.28 0.33 13.95
N GLN A 144 5.76 1.15 13.02
CA GLN A 144 6.87 2.06 13.26
C GLN A 144 6.46 3.34 14.01
N ASN A 145 5.21 3.75 13.90
CA ASN A 145 4.73 4.96 14.54
C ASN A 145 3.98 4.72 15.87
N PHE A 146 3.47 3.51 16.10
CA PHE A 146 2.71 3.18 17.30
C PHE A 146 3.21 1.90 17.96
N PRO A 147 4.11 1.99 18.95
CA PRO A 147 4.72 0.81 19.59
C PRO A 147 3.72 -0.13 20.27
N ASP A 148 2.53 0.36 20.61
CA ASP A 148 1.47 -0.40 21.27
C ASP A 148 0.36 -0.85 20.31
N VAL A 149 0.54 -0.66 18.99
CA VAL A 149 -0.52 -0.95 18.01
C VAL A 149 -1.05 -2.37 18.10
N LEU A 150 -0.19 -3.38 18.18
CA LEU A 150 -0.62 -4.77 18.28
C LEU A 150 -1.36 -5.06 19.59
N LYS A 151 -1.02 -4.38 20.68
CA LYS A 151 -1.71 -4.51 21.96
C LYS A 151 -3.17 -4.05 21.88
N ILE A 152 -3.42 -2.97 21.12
CA ILE A 152 -4.77 -2.39 21.02
C ILE A 152 -5.59 -2.99 19.88
N SER A 153 -4.96 -3.49 18.80
CA SER A 153 -5.65 -3.97 17.60
C SER A 153 -5.93 -5.47 17.60
N THR A 154 -5.10 -6.27 18.30
CA THR A 154 -5.27 -7.73 18.30
C THR A 154 -6.62 -8.15 18.88
N GLY A 155 -7.39 -8.87 18.09
CA GLY A 155 -8.73 -9.33 18.44
C GLY A 155 -9.82 -8.26 18.30
N LYS A 156 -9.49 -7.04 17.91
CA LYS A 156 -10.43 -5.94 17.67
C LYS A 156 -10.76 -5.82 16.17
N PRO A 157 -11.90 -5.20 15.83
CA PRO A 157 -12.19 -4.90 14.44
C PRO A 157 -11.22 -3.87 13.84
N GLY A 158 -10.98 -3.98 12.52
CA GLY A 158 -10.47 -2.90 11.71
C GLY A 158 -11.56 -2.29 10.85
N LEU A 159 -11.33 -1.09 10.31
CA LEU A 159 -12.22 -0.44 9.35
C LEU A 159 -11.43 0.05 8.14
N VAL A 160 -11.93 -0.19 6.94
CA VAL A 160 -11.34 0.35 5.71
C VAL A 160 -12.42 1.10 4.93
N LEU A 161 -12.13 2.35 4.60
CA LEU A 161 -12.98 3.22 3.78
C LEU A 161 -12.47 3.21 2.34
N GLY A 162 -13.27 2.67 1.40
CA GLY A 162 -12.98 2.60 -0.02
C GLY A 162 -13.22 1.23 -0.65
N GLY A 163 -13.01 1.10 -1.98
CA GLY A 163 -13.25 -0.12 -2.76
C GLY A 163 -12.15 -0.46 -3.77
N GLY A 164 -11.06 0.32 -3.84
CA GLY A 164 -9.99 0.15 -4.82
C GLY A 164 -8.84 -0.76 -4.39
N GLY A 165 -7.72 -0.66 -5.12
CA GLY A 165 -6.50 -1.45 -4.83
C GLY A 165 -5.91 -1.16 -3.46
N ALA A 166 -5.90 0.10 -3.01
CA ALA A 166 -5.42 0.48 -1.67
C ALA A 166 -6.29 -0.10 -0.55
N CYS A 167 -7.62 -0.15 -0.75
CA CYS A 167 -8.53 -0.83 0.17
C CYS A 167 -8.16 -2.31 0.35
N ARG A 168 -7.93 -3.04 -0.74
CA ARG A 168 -7.55 -4.46 -0.72
C ARG A 168 -6.22 -4.69 0.03
N SER A 169 -5.22 -3.86 -0.22
CA SER A 169 -3.93 -3.91 0.47
C SER A 169 -4.07 -3.64 1.96
N SER A 170 -4.92 -2.68 2.34
CA SER A 170 -5.21 -2.33 3.73
C SER A 170 -5.93 -3.47 4.46
N ILE A 171 -6.94 -4.08 3.83
CA ILE A 171 -7.64 -5.27 4.37
C ILE A 171 -6.63 -6.38 4.69
N TYR A 172 -5.75 -6.67 3.73
CA TYR A 172 -4.74 -7.70 3.91
C TYR A 172 -3.80 -7.40 5.08
N ALA A 173 -3.27 -6.18 5.16
CA ALA A 173 -2.37 -5.76 6.23
C ALA A 173 -3.01 -5.82 7.62
N LEU A 174 -4.24 -5.31 7.75
CA LEU A 174 -4.98 -5.33 9.01
C LEU A 174 -5.24 -6.75 9.50
N TRP A 175 -5.61 -7.66 8.58
CA TRP A 175 -5.88 -9.05 8.91
C TRP A 175 -4.61 -9.86 9.18
N LYS A 176 -3.63 -9.79 8.26
CA LYS A 176 -2.46 -10.69 8.28
C LYS A 176 -1.49 -10.36 9.40
N TRP A 177 -1.25 -9.07 9.68
CA TRP A 177 -0.16 -8.63 10.54
C TRP A 177 -0.59 -7.76 11.72
N LEU A 178 -1.71 -7.05 11.61
CA LEU A 178 -2.14 -6.10 12.63
C LEU A 178 -3.24 -6.64 13.55
N GLY A 179 -3.51 -7.94 13.46
CA GLY A 179 -4.32 -8.69 14.43
C GLY A 179 -5.82 -8.39 14.41
N ALA A 180 -6.34 -7.74 13.34
CA ALA A 180 -7.76 -7.47 13.23
C ALA A 180 -8.59 -8.76 13.20
N SER A 181 -9.59 -8.88 14.09
CA SER A 181 -10.46 -10.04 14.17
C SER A 181 -11.47 -10.12 13.03
N LYS A 182 -11.92 -8.97 12.57
CA LYS A 182 -12.83 -8.74 11.43
C LYS A 182 -12.53 -7.37 10.85
N ILE A 183 -12.99 -7.13 9.62
CA ILE A 183 -12.77 -5.84 8.95
C ILE A 183 -14.10 -5.32 8.43
N TYR A 184 -14.45 -4.13 8.86
CA TYR A 184 -15.56 -3.35 8.36
C TYR A 184 -15.16 -2.66 7.06
N LEU A 185 -16.02 -2.76 6.06
CA LEU A 185 -15.83 -2.11 4.77
C LEU A 185 -16.94 -1.07 4.59
N VAL A 186 -16.52 0.16 4.32
CA VAL A 186 -17.41 1.28 4.06
C VAL A 186 -17.04 1.87 2.69
N ASN A 187 -18.01 2.00 1.81
CA ASN A 187 -17.81 2.61 0.50
C ASN A 187 -19.13 3.20 -0.02
N ARG A 188 -19.04 4.17 -0.92
CA ARG A 188 -20.20 4.80 -1.55
C ARG A 188 -21.03 3.85 -2.43
N LEU A 189 -20.39 2.83 -3.01
CA LEU A 189 -21.02 1.85 -3.89
C LEU A 189 -20.96 0.46 -3.27
N GLU A 190 -22.12 -0.13 -2.98
CA GLU A 190 -22.24 -1.49 -2.46
C GLU A 190 -21.64 -2.54 -3.41
N SER A 191 -21.78 -2.32 -4.73
CA SER A 191 -21.23 -3.22 -5.73
C SER A 191 -19.70 -3.34 -5.63
N GLU A 192 -18.99 -2.23 -5.39
CA GLU A 192 -17.53 -2.24 -5.21
C GLU A 192 -17.13 -3.03 -3.95
N VAL A 193 -17.88 -2.91 -2.85
CA VAL A 193 -17.62 -3.69 -1.63
C VAL A 193 -17.87 -5.18 -1.89
N THR A 194 -18.94 -5.52 -2.57
CA THR A 194 -19.28 -6.89 -2.95
C THR A 194 -18.16 -7.51 -3.80
N ASP A 195 -17.68 -6.78 -4.79
CA ASP A 195 -16.57 -7.21 -5.66
C ASP A 195 -15.27 -7.42 -4.88
N VAL A 196 -14.94 -6.52 -3.94
CA VAL A 196 -13.79 -6.68 -3.05
C VAL A 196 -13.92 -7.94 -2.21
N ILE A 197 -15.05 -8.15 -1.54
CA ILE A 197 -15.30 -9.31 -0.68
C ILE A 197 -15.22 -10.61 -1.49
N GLN A 198 -15.88 -10.68 -2.64
CA GLN A 198 -15.90 -11.88 -3.48
C GLN A 198 -14.50 -12.20 -4.02
N SER A 199 -13.81 -11.21 -4.52
CA SER A 199 -12.46 -11.36 -5.05
C SER A 199 -11.47 -11.87 -3.98
N LEU A 200 -11.44 -11.25 -2.80
CA LEU A 200 -10.58 -11.67 -1.71
C LEU A 200 -10.88 -13.09 -1.24
N LYS A 201 -12.18 -13.43 -1.04
CA LYS A 201 -12.59 -14.78 -0.65
C LYS A 201 -12.21 -15.82 -1.70
N SER A 202 -12.43 -15.54 -2.98
CA SER A 202 -12.06 -16.44 -4.07
C SER A 202 -10.55 -16.67 -4.17
N ALA A 203 -9.77 -15.67 -3.77
CA ALA A 203 -8.31 -15.76 -3.70
C ALA A 203 -7.77 -16.40 -2.42
N GLY A 204 -8.65 -16.91 -1.53
CA GLY A 204 -8.25 -17.63 -0.32
C GLY A 204 -8.12 -16.76 0.93
N PHE A 205 -8.58 -15.53 0.93
CA PHE A 205 -8.65 -14.70 2.14
C PHE A 205 -9.59 -15.33 3.16
N ARG A 206 -9.12 -15.52 4.40
CA ARG A 206 -9.86 -16.21 5.46
C ARG A 206 -10.41 -15.30 6.55
N GLY A 207 -10.12 -14.01 6.50
CA GLY A 207 -10.64 -13.03 7.46
C GLY A 207 -12.15 -12.79 7.29
N GLU A 208 -12.79 -12.34 8.35
CA GLU A 208 -14.18 -11.91 8.30
C GLU A 208 -14.26 -10.48 7.73
N LEU A 209 -15.08 -10.30 6.70
CA LEU A 209 -15.34 -9.01 6.05
C LEU A 209 -16.82 -8.67 6.17
N ILE A 210 -17.12 -7.48 6.69
CA ILE A 210 -18.48 -7.01 6.94
C ILE A 210 -18.68 -5.68 6.20
N HIS A 211 -19.61 -5.65 5.24
CA HIS A 211 -20.06 -4.41 4.64
C HIS A 211 -20.94 -3.66 5.65
N VAL A 212 -20.56 -2.45 5.99
CA VAL A 212 -21.35 -1.55 6.83
C VAL A 212 -22.01 -0.53 5.90
N SER A 213 -23.31 -0.68 5.70
CA SER A 213 -24.07 0.07 4.69
C SER A 213 -24.96 1.16 5.27
N SER A 214 -25.07 1.26 6.61
CA SER A 214 -25.86 2.32 7.25
C SER A 214 -25.28 2.73 8.60
N VAL A 215 -25.68 3.90 9.10
CA VAL A 215 -25.30 4.42 10.42
C VAL A 215 -25.87 3.54 11.52
N GLU A 216 -27.10 3.09 11.40
CA GLU A 216 -27.77 2.20 12.37
C GLU A 216 -27.01 0.88 12.53
N MET A 217 -26.46 0.37 11.43
CA MET A 217 -25.60 -0.81 11.50
C MET A 217 -24.27 -0.48 12.22
N ALA A 218 -23.68 0.68 11.92
CA ALA A 218 -22.50 1.11 12.63
C ALA A 218 -22.72 1.26 14.15
N GLU A 219 -23.85 1.79 14.58
CA GLU A 219 -24.19 2.03 15.99
C GLU A 219 -24.14 0.77 16.86
N ILE A 220 -24.49 -0.39 16.31
CA ILE A 220 -24.54 -1.67 17.04
C ILE A 220 -23.25 -2.50 16.94
N LEU A 221 -22.34 -2.14 16.05
CA LEU A 221 -21.08 -2.85 15.87
C LEU A 221 -20.03 -2.39 16.88
N GLU A 222 -19.05 -3.24 17.17
CA GLU A 222 -17.91 -2.93 18.02
C GLU A 222 -17.03 -1.83 17.41
N SER A 223 -16.43 -0.96 18.24
CA SER A 223 -15.52 0.08 17.76
C SER A 223 -14.27 -0.52 17.09
N PRO A 224 -13.87 -0.05 15.90
CA PRO A 224 -12.62 -0.48 15.30
C PRO A 224 -11.43 0.09 16.08
N ALA A 225 -10.33 -0.68 16.17
CA ALA A 225 -9.08 -0.20 16.74
C ALA A 225 -8.19 0.49 15.71
N LEU A 226 -8.27 0.06 14.45
CA LEU A 226 -7.52 0.64 13.34
C LEU A 226 -8.48 1.04 12.23
N VAL A 227 -8.26 2.22 11.66
CA VAL A 227 -9.03 2.75 10.54
C VAL A 227 -8.08 3.14 9.42
N VAL A 228 -8.40 2.76 8.17
CA VAL A 228 -7.63 3.15 6.98
C VAL A 228 -8.54 3.84 5.97
N GLY A 229 -8.26 5.12 5.70
CA GLY A 229 -8.86 5.88 4.62
C GLY A 229 -8.15 5.62 3.30
N THR A 230 -8.88 5.23 2.26
CA THR A 230 -8.31 4.91 0.93
C THR A 230 -9.06 5.58 -0.21
N ILE A 231 -9.87 6.58 0.08
CA ILE A 231 -10.63 7.34 -0.91
C ILE A 231 -9.96 8.69 -1.21
N PRO A 232 -10.19 9.27 -2.40
CA PRO A 232 -9.73 10.62 -2.71
C PRO A 232 -10.39 11.68 -1.80
N ASP A 233 -9.66 12.77 -1.53
CA ASP A 233 -10.15 13.89 -0.69
C ASP A 233 -11.05 14.83 -1.52
N PHE A 234 -12.29 14.40 -1.70
CA PHE A 234 -13.36 15.23 -2.30
C PHE A 234 -14.51 15.38 -1.32
N PRO A 235 -15.12 16.58 -1.23
CA PRO A 235 -16.35 16.77 -0.47
C PRO A 235 -17.44 15.81 -0.97
N PRO A 236 -18.12 15.04 -0.09
CA PRO A 236 -19.17 14.12 -0.47
C PRO A 236 -20.35 14.90 -1.08
N LYS A 237 -20.85 14.44 -2.22
CA LYS A 237 -21.97 15.07 -2.96
C LYS A 237 -23.11 14.11 -3.21
N GLU A 238 -22.77 12.88 -3.55
CA GLU A 238 -23.75 11.82 -3.83
C GLU A 238 -24.23 11.18 -2.53
N GLU A 239 -25.46 10.67 -2.51
CA GLU A 239 -26.07 10.03 -1.33
C GLU A 239 -25.18 8.94 -0.72
N GLY A 240 -24.60 8.08 -1.57
CA GLY A 240 -23.68 7.03 -1.11
C GLY A 240 -22.40 7.57 -0.46
N GLU A 241 -21.87 8.69 -0.96
CA GLU A 241 -20.67 9.35 -0.38
C GLU A 241 -21.00 9.96 0.98
N ILE A 242 -22.17 10.61 1.09
CA ILE A 242 -22.65 11.20 2.35
C ILE A 242 -22.92 10.08 3.37
N THR A 243 -23.56 8.99 2.96
CA THR A 243 -23.81 7.84 3.85
C THR A 243 -22.49 7.23 4.32
N ALA A 244 -21.53 6.98 3.43
CA ALA A 244 -20.22 6.44 3.81
C ALA A 244 -19.48 7.36 4.80
N ARG A 245 -19.56 8.67 4.60
CA ARG A 245 -19.00 9.67 5.54
C ARG A 245 -19.67 9.57 6.92
N ASN A 246 -20.99 9.57 6.97
CA ASN A 246 -21.74 9.50 8.23
C ASN A 246 -21.45 8.20 9.00
N ILE A 247 -21.32 7.06 8.32
CA ILE A 247 -20.95 5.78 8.92
C ILE A 247 -19.57 5.88 9.60
N VAL A 248 -18.59 6.46 8.91
CA VAL A 248 -17.23 6.59 9.43
C VAL A 248 -17.21 7.56 10.61
N GLU A 249 -17.91 8.69 10.52
CA GLU A 249 -18.01 9.65 11.61
C GLU A 249 -18.68 9.05 12.86
N GLU A 250 -19.70 8.17 12.68
CA GLU A 250 -20.28 7.41 13.78
C GLU A 250 -19.21 6.57 14.52
N PHE A 251 -18.39 5.81 13.80
CA PHE A 251 -17.30 5.06 14.43
C PHE A 251 -16.25 5.98 15.08
N LEU A 252 -15.90 7.08 14.44
CA LEU A 252 -14.91 8.02 14.96
C LEU A 252 -15.39 8.77 16.20
N SER A 253 -16.71 8.97 16.36
CA SER A 253 -17.31 9.70 17.49
C SER A 253 -17.21 8.94 18.82
N ARG A 254 -17.02 7.63 18.78
CA ARG A 254 -17.07 6.76 19.96
C ARG A 254 -15.97 7.04 20.97
N LYS A 255 -16.19 6.58 22.21
CA LYS A 255 -15.28 6.81 23.34
C LYS A 255 -13.94 6.12 23.15
N GLU A 256 -13.96 4.85 22.70
CA GLU A 256 -12.76 4.08 22.41
C GLU A 256 -12.09 4.66 21.17
N LYS A 257 -10.82 5.01 21.31
CA LYS A 257 -9.99 5.55 20.23
C LYS A 257 -8.85 4.61 19.91
N GLY A 258 -8.49 4.58 18.66
CA GLY A 258 -7.34 3.84 18.17
C GLY A 258 -6.49 4.68 17.22
N TYR A 259 -6.05 4.09 16.13
CA TYR A 259 -5.17 4.73 15.18
C TYR A 259 -5.80 4.78 13.79
N VAL A 260 -5.55 5.86 13.09
CA VAL A 260 -6.01 6.09 11.72
C VAL A 260 -4.79 6.23 10.80
N LEU A 261 -4.83 5.61 9.64
CA LEU A 261 -3.97 5.91 8.51
C LEU A 261 -4.82 6.48 7.38
N GLU A 262 -4.60 7.75 7.03
CA GLU A 262 -5.22 8.36 5.86
C GLU A 262 -4.28 8.24 4.67
N MET A 263 -4.54 7.30 3.77
CA MET A 263 -3.63 7.04 2.65
C MET A 263 -3.63 8.13 1.57
N CYS A 264 -4.70 8.95 1.49
CA CYS A 264 -4.73 10.10 0.61
C CYS A 264 -3.89 11.23 1.19
N TYR A 265 -3.08 11.88 0.35
CA TYR A 265 -2.29 13.06 0.71
C TYR A 265 -2.38 14.17 -0.35
N HIS A 266 -3.38 14.08 -1.22
CA HIS A 266 -3.67 15.06 -2.26
C HIS A 266 -5.13 15.55 -2.18
N PRO A 267 -5.40 16.82 -2.48
CA PRO A 267 -4.46 17.89 -2.90
C PRO A 267 -3.60 18.43 -1.77
N LYS A 268 -3.91 18.08 -0.53
CA LYS A 268 -3.18 18.46 0.68
C LYS A 268 -3.04 17.25 1.61
N PRO A 269 -1.94 17.13 2.38
CA PRO A 269 -1.71 15.98 3.27
C PRO A 269 -2.74 15.84 4.39
N ARG A 270 -3.23 16.98 4.89
CA ARG A 270 -4.33 17.02 5.87
C ARG A 270 -5.66 17.08 5.13
N THR A 271 -6.14 15.92 4.71
CA THR A 271 -7.44 15.75 4.04
C THR A 271 -8.60 16.10 4.98
N GLU A 272 -9.80 16.23 4.45
CA GLU A 272 -10.99 16.43 5.29
C GLU A 272 -11.19 15.26 6.25
N PHE A 273 -11.00 14.02 5.78
CA PHE A 273 -11.09 12.83 6.64
C PHE A 273 -10.04 12.84 7.75
N PHE A 274 -8.79 13.24 7.44
CA PHE A 274 -7.73 13.40 8.44
C PHE A 274 -8.17 14.36 9.55
N GLU A 275 -8.69 15.53 9.18
CA GLU A 275 -9.11 16.55 10.14
C GLU A 275 -10.29 16.08 11.02
N ILE A 276 -11.25 15.38 10.43
CA ILE A 276 -12.38 14.81 11.17
C ILE A 276 -11.88 13.79 12.22
N ALA A 277 -10.96 12.92 11.83
CA ALA A 277 -10.43 11.93 12.74
C ALA A 277 -9.61 12.56 13.89
N VAL A 278 -8.80 13.59 13.60
CA VAL A 278 -8.08 14.36 14.63
C VAL A 278 -9.04 15.06 15.58
N ALA A 279 -10.05 15.74 15.04
CA ALA A 279 -11.06 16.44 15.85
C ALA A 279 -11.85 15.47 16.75
N ALA A 280 -12.05 14.24 16.28
CA ALA A 280 -12.67 13.17 17.07
C ALA A 280 -11.73 12.54 18.12
N GLY A 281 -10.46 12.96 18.21
CA GLY A 281 -9.48 12.51 19.20
C GLY A 281 -8.70 11.25 18.83
N TRP A 282 -8.69 10.87 17.56
CA TRP A 282 -7.86 9.78 17.06
C TRP A 282 -6.42 10.24 16.78
N LYS A 283 -5.47 9.32 16.89
CA LYS A 283 -4.11 9.56 16.41
C LYS A 283 -4.04 9.17 14.93
N VAL A 284 -3.69 10.13 14.08
CA VAL A 284 -3.77 9.99 12.64
C VAL A 284 -2.38 10.04 12.01
N LEU A 285 -2.10 9.09 11.12
CA LEU A 285 -0.90 9.05 10.28
C LEU A 285 -1.22 9.61 8.89
N TYR A 286 -0.26 10.31 8.34
CA TYR A 286 -0.29 10.73 6.94
C TYR A 286 -0.06 9.56 6.00
N GLY A 287 -0.68 9.59 4.85
CA GLY A 287 -0.50 8.60 3.79
C GLY A 287 0.92 8.52 3.26
N THR A 288 1.71 9.57 3.47
CA THR A 288 3.15 9.58 3.15
C THR A 288 3.94 8.56 3.95
N GLU A 289 3.52 8.18 5.17
CA GLU A 289 4.16 7.09 5.91
C GLU A 289 4.05 5.77 5.14
N ALA A 290 2.84 5.39 4.73
CA ALA A 290 2.65 4.18 3.93
C ALA A 290 3.38 4.27 2.58
N MET A 291 3.40 5.44 1.94
CA MET A 291 4.11 5.69 0.69
C MET A 291 5.61 5.48 0.84
N ILE A 292 6.23 5.92 1.94
CA ILE A 292 7.66 5.72 2.20
C ILE A 292 7.95 4.22 2.35
N TYR A 293 7.27 3.53 3.23
CA TYR A 293 7.57 2.12 3.52
C TYR A 293 7.29 1.19 2.33
N GLN A 294 6.23 1.42 1.56
CA GLN A 294 5.99 0.65 0.34
C GLN A 294 7.09 0.90 -0.70
N GLY A 295 7.58 2.14 -0.82
CA GLY A 295 8.66 2.47 -1.75
C GLY A 295 10.01 1.89 -1.34
N VAL A 296 10.30 1.82 -0.04
CA VAL A 296 11.49 1.12 0.47
C VAL A 296 11.41 -0.38 0.17
N ALA A 297 10.24 -1.01 0.35
CA ALA A 297 10.06 -2.41 -0.02
C ALA A 297 10.28 -2.64 -1.53
N GLN A 298 9.86 -1.70 -2.38
CA GLN A 298 10.19 -1.73 -3.82
C GLN A 298 11.69 -1.67 -4.06
N GLN A 299 12.39 -0.77 -3.36
CA GLN A 299 13.83 -0.62 -3.49
C GLN A 299 14.58 -1.88 -3.06
N VAL A 300 14.18 -2.53 -1.98
CA VAL A 300 14.74 -3.82 -1.55
C VAL A 300 14.64 -4.87 -2.66
N LEU A 301 13.48 -4.96 -3.33
CA LEU A 301 13.26 -5.91 -4.42
C LEU A 301 14.05 -5.59 -5.69
N TRP A 302 14.21 -4.29 -6.03
CA TRP A 302 14.91 -3.86 -7.25
C TRP A 302 16.42 -3.86 -7.08
N THR A 303 16.93 -3.34 -5.96
CA THR A 303 18.38 -3.26 -5.72
C THR A 303 18.96 -4.56 -5.17
N GLU A 304 18.11 -5.46 -4.68
CA GLU A 304 18.50 -6.65 -3.93
C GLU A 304 19.45 -6.34 -2.77
N LEU A 305 19.21 -5.20 -2.11
CA LEU A 305 19.89 -4.79 -0.88
C LEU A 305 18.95 -4.94 0.31
N PRO A 306 19.45 -5.38 1.47
CA PRO A 306 18.63 -5.52 2.66
C PRO A 306 18.21 -4.15 3.23
N LEU A 307 17.12 -4.14 4.00
CA LEU A 307 16.48 -2.93 4.53
C LEU A 307 17.44 -1.99 5.27
N GLU A 308 18.40 -2.54 6.01
CA GLU A 308 19.36 -1.79 6.83
C GLU A 308 20.33 -0.90 6.01
N LYS A 309 20.33 -1.07 4.69
CA LYS A 309 21.13 -0.22 3.78
C LYS A 309 20.45 1.11 3.46
N PHE A 310 19.18 1.26 3.76
CA PHE A 310 18.39 2.45 3.42
C PHE A 310 18.35 3.42 4.60
N ASN A 311 18.76 4.67 4.37
CA ASN A 311 18.61 5.75 5.37
C ASN A 311 17.18 6.30 5.32
N LEU A 312 16.31 5.76 6.17
CA LEU A 312 14.90 6.14 6.22
C LEU A 312 14.69 7.52 6.82
N GLU A 313 15.55 7.95 7.76
CA GLU A 313 15.38 9.24 8.44
C GLU A 313 15.53 10.41 7.46
N ASP A 314 16.53 10.37 6.59
CA ASP A 314 16.75 11.40 5.57
C ASP A 314 15.55 11.48 4.61
N VAL A 315 15.01 10.33 4.22
CA VAL A 315 13.86 10.27 3.32
C VAL A 315 12.61 10.83 4.00
N LYS A 316 12.33 10.44 5.25
CA LYS A 316 11.21 10.95 6.02
C LYS A 316 11.30 12.46 6.18
N GLN A 317 12.48 13.00 6.50
CA GLN A 317 12.68 14.44 6.64
C GLN A 317 12.37 15.18 5.33
N VAL A 318 12.89 14.72 4.20
CA VAL A 318 12.64 15.33 2.89
C VAL A 318 11.14 15.32 2.52
N ILE A 319 10.44 14.23 2.82
CA ILE A 319 8.99 14.15 2.55
C ILE A 319 8.22 15.05 3.51
N ALA A 320 8.57 15.08 4.80
CA ALA A 320 7.95 15.96 5.80
C ALA A 320 8.10 17.44 5.42
N ASP A 321 9.29 17.86 4.97
CA ASP A 321 9.55 19.25 4.53
C ASP A 321 8.65 19.69 3.35
N ILE A 322 8.10 18.75 2.59
CA ILE A 322 7.16 19.05 1.50
C ILE A 322 5.73 19.06 2.00
N VAL A 323 5.39 18.11 2.88
CA VAL A 323 4.06 17.94 3.46
C VAL A 323 3.70 19.11 4.38
N ASP A 324 4.66 19.62 5.15
CA ASP A 324 4.47 20.70 6.13
C ASP A 324 4.58 22.11 5.51
N LYS A 325 4.86 22.22 4.22
CA LYS A 325 4.83 23.52 3.55
C LYS A 325 3.40 24.05 3.48
N PRO A 326 3.15 25.28 3.96
CA PRO A 326 1.84 25.90 3.95
C PRO A 326 1.26 26.14 2.57
#